data_21bdcb9dc51f782a9b46ce6fe42dc609
#
_entry.id   21bdcb9dc51f782a9b46ce6fe42dc609
#
_cell.length_a   1.000
_cell.length_b   1.000
_cell.length_c   1.000
_cell.angle_alpha   90.00
_cell.angle_beta   90.00
_cell.angle_gamma   90.00
#
_symmetry.space_group_name_H-M   'P 1'
#
loop_
_entity.id
_entity.type
_entity.pdbx_description
1 polymer ?
#
loop_
_entity_poly.entity_id
_entity_poly.type
_entity_poly.pdbx_seq_one_letter_code
_entity_poly.pdbx_strand_id
1 'polypeptide(L)' 'MNRIKEVLDRKGIKQVWLAEQLGKSYNMVHSYAQNKRQPSIDDLYKIAEILNVDIKELLVSNKPEQDTKWNQVK' A
#
# COMPACT_ATOMS: atom_id res chain seq x y z
N MET A 1 -5.72 -3.82 -4.40
CA MET A 1 -4.33 -3.68 -4.83
C MET A 1 -3.65 -2.54 -4.08
N ASN A 2 -2.35 -2.66 -3.93
CA ASN A 2 -1.61 -1.65 -3.19
C ASN A 2 -0.33 -1.26 -3.93
N ARG A 3 0.28 -0.17 -3.48
CA ARG A 3 1.52 0.35 -4.04
C ARG A 3 2.66 0.27 -3.03
N ILE A 4 2.60 -0.68 -2.13
CA ILE A 4 3.61 -0.80 -1.08
C ILE A 4 5.00 -0.95 -1.69
N LYS A 5 5.14 -1.80 -2.69
CA LYS A 5 6.44 -2.01 -3.33
C LYS A 5 6.97 -0.72 -3.94
N GLU A 6 6.12 0.03 -4.62
CA GLU A 6 6.54 1.30 -5.22
C GLU A 6 7.06 2.27 -4.16
N VAL A 7 6.35 2.38 -3.05
CA VAL A 7 6.75 3.31 -2.00
C VAL A 7 8.04 2.86 -1.36
N LEU A 8 8.19 1.56 -1.11
CA LEU A 8 9.42 1.02 -0.55
C LEU A 8 10.60 1.30 -1.48
N ASP A 9 10.42 1.03 -2.77
CA ASP A 9 11.48 1.24 -3.74
C ASP A 9 11.84 2.72 -3.84
N ARG A 10 10.85 3.58 -3.87
CA ARG A 10 11.07 5.02 -3.95
C ARG A 10 11.85 5.55 -2.75
N LYS A 11 11.56 5.01 -1.58
CA LYS A 11 12.22 5.46 -0.36
C LYS A 11 13.49 4.68 -0.04
N GLY A 12 13.80 3.66 -0.81
CA GLY A 12 14.98 2.85 -0.56
C GLY A 12 14.85 2.01 0.69
N ILE A 13 13.65 1.57 1.03
CA ILE A 13 13.39 0.80 2.24
C ILE A 13 13.20 -0.66 1.86
N LYS A 14 13.82 -1.54 2.63
CA LYS A 14 13.74 -2.98 2.37
C LYS A 14 12.51 -3.59 3.02
N GLN A 15 11.96 -4.60 2.37
CA GLN A 15 10.79 -5.29 2.88
C GLN A 15 11.05 -5.94 4.23
N VAL A 16 12.25 -6.45 4.45
CA VAL A 16 12.58 -7.08 5.71
C VAL A 16 12.51 -6.07 6.86
N TRP A 17 12.95 -4.85 6.62
CA TRP A 17 12.87 -3.81 7.63
C TRP A 17 11.41 -3.49 7.96
N LEU A 18 10.58 -3.36 6.91
CA LEU A 18 9.17 -3.10 7.13
C LEU A 18 8.52 -4.22 7.93
N ALA A 19 8.88 -5.46 7.61
CA ALA A 19 8.34 -6.61 8.34
C ALA A 19 8.66 -6.53 9.82
N GLU A 20 9.88 -6.16 10.14
CA GLU A 20 10.30 -6.01 11.53
C GLU A 20 9.49 -4.92 12.24
N GLN A 21 9.32 -3.79 11.58
CA GLN A 21 8.58 -2.68 12.17
C GLN A 21 7.11 -3.01 12.35
N LEU A 22 6.56 -3.77 11.42
CA LEU A 22 5.15 -4.12 11.43
C LEU A 22 4.86 -5.31 12.35
N GLY A 23 5.89 -6.03 12.76
CA GLY A 23 5.72 -7.21 13.60
C GLY A 23 5.14 -8.39 12.84
N LYS A 24 5.44 -8.48 11.54
CA LYS A 24 4.97 -9.59 10.71
C LYS A 24 6.16 -10.24 10.03
N SER A 25 5.93 -11.43 9.49
CA SER A 25 7.00 -12.16 8.80
C SER A 25 7.35 -11.46 7.49
N TYR A 26 8.58 -11.68 7.05
CA TYR A 26 9.01 -11.19 5.75
C TYR A 26 8.09 -11.74 4.64
N ASN A 27 7.74 -13.02 4.72
CA ASN A 27 6.90 -13.62 3.69
C ASN A 27 5.56 -12.93 3.59
N MET A 28 5.00 -12.52 4.71
CA MET A 28 3.72 -11.81 4.70
C MET A 28 3.87 -10.46 4.00
N VAL A 29 4.90 -9.71 4.37
CA VAL A 29 5.13 -8.39 3.77
C VAL A 29 5.45 -8.52 2.28
N HIS A 30 6.22 -9.53 1.93
CA HIS A 30 6.53 -9.80 0.53
C HIS A 30 5.26 -10.08 -0.28
N SER A 31 4.34 -10.85 0.31
CA SER A 31 3.04 -11.12 -0.32
C SER A 31 2.24 -9.84 -0.52
N TYR A 32 2.28 -8.95 0.45
CA TYR A 32 1.63 -7.64 0.31
C TYR A 32 2.26 -6.85 -0.83
N ALA A 33 3.58 -6.80 -0.87
CA ALA A 33 4.30 -6.02 -1.88
C ALA A 33 4.02 -6.54 -3.28
N GLN A 34 3.83 -7.84 -3.42
CA GLN A 34 3.55 -8.44 -4.71
C GLN A 34 2.07 -8.49 -5.05
N ASN A 35 1.23 -7.94 -4.19
CA ASN A 35 -0.22 -7.94 -4.38
C ASN A 35 -0.84 -9.34 -4.44
N LYS A 36 -0.15 -10.30 -3.86
CA LYS A 36 -0.71 -11.65 -3.72
C LYS A 36 -1.67 -11.72 -2.55
N ARG A 37 -1.50 -10.83 -1.58
CA ARG A 37 -2.34 -10.72 -0.42
C ARG A 37 -2.43 -9.25 -0.06
N GLN A 38 -3.58 -8.81 0.40
CA GLN A 38 -3.76 -7.42 0.78
C GLN A 38 -3.73 -7.30 2.29
N PRO A 39 -3.07 -6.28 2.83
CA PRO A 39 -3.10 -6.03 4.26
C PRO A 39 -4.49 -5.55 4.67
N SER A 40 -4.82 -5.76 5.94
CA SER A 40 -6.04 -5.20 6.49
C SER A 40 -5.93 -3.67 6.51
N ILE A 41 -7.07 -3.02 6.70
CA ILE A 41 -7.09 -1.56 6.81
C ILE A 41 -6.17 -1.11 7.96
N ASP A 42 -6.25 -1.78 9.09
CA ASP A 42 -5.42 -1.44 10.23
C ASP A 42 -3.94 -1.54 9.88
N ASP A 43 -3.57 -2.61 9.18
CA ASP A 43 -2.17 -2.80 8.80
C ASP A 43 -1.75 -1.77 7.76
N LEU A 44 -2.66 -1.39 6.85
CA LEU A 44 -2.34 -0.34 5.88
C LEU A 44 -2.03 0.98 6.58
N TYR A 45 -2.81 1.34 7.59
CA TYR A 45 -2.54 2.55 8.36
C TYR A 45 -1.19 2.46 9.07
N LYS A 46 -0.89 1.29 9.64
CA LYS A 46 0.40 1.10 10.30
C LYS A 46 1.55 1.22 9.31
N ILE A 47 1.41 0.64 8.14
CA ILE A 47 2.44 0.72 7.10
C ILE A 47 2.64 2.17 6.69
N ALA A 48 1.54 2.89 6.46
CA ALA A 48 1.63 4.30 6.08
C ALA A 48 2.37 5.10 7.14
N GLU A 49 2.08 4.84 8.39
CA GLU A 49 2.73 5.52 9.51
C GLU A 49 4.22 5.19 9.56
N ILE A 50 4.56 3.90 9.44
CA ILE A 50 5.95 3.45 9.45
C ILE A 50 6.74 4.09 8.32
N LEU A 51 6.14 4.15 7.13
CA LEU A 51 6.79 4.69 5.96
C LEU A 51 6.69 6.21 5.87
N ASN A 52 5.95 6.82 6.78
CA ASN A 52 5.74 8.26 6.82
C ASN A 52 5.15 8.79 5.52
N VAL A 53 4.09 8.15 5.06
CA VAL A 53 3.36 8.56 3.87
C VAL A 53 1.87 8.60 4.20
N ASP A 54 1.13 9.30 3.36
CA ASP A 54 -0.33 9.27 3.43
C ASP A 54 -0.79 7.90 2.96
N ILE A 55 -1.81 7.36 3.61
CA ILE A 55 -2.32 6.04 3.24
C ILE A 55 -2.75 6.01 1.77
N LYS A 56 -3.16 7.13 1.22
CA LYS A 56 -3.53 7.21 -0.19
C LYS A 56 -2.39 6.82 -1.11
N GLU A 57 -1.16 7.03 -0.68
CA GLU A 57 -0.01 6.67 -1.50
C GLU A 57 0.20 5.16 -1.57
N LEU A 58 -0.41 4.41 -0.68
CA LEU A 58 -0.31 2.96 -0.68
C LEU A 58 -1.43 2.30 -1.47
N LEU A 59 -2.39 3.06 -1.93
CA LEU A 59 -3.57 2.50 -2.57
C LEU A 59 -3.56 2.81 -4.06
N VAL A 60 -4.06 1.86 -4.83
CA VAL A 60 -4.27 2.07 -6.26
C VAL A 60 -5.71 2.50 -6.44
N SER A 61 -5.91 3.61 -7.14
CA SER A 61 -7.26 4.02 -7.47
C SER A 61 -7.88 2.99 -8.40
N ASN A 62 -9.02 2.48 -8.04
CA ASN A 62 -9.74 1.57 -8.91
C ASN A 62 -10.72 2.33 -9.80
N LYS A 63 -10.65 3.65 -9.75
CA LYS A 63 -11.52 4.48 -10.55
C LYS A 63 -10.66 5.29 -11.51
N PRO A 64 -10.77 5.02 -12.79
CA PRO A 64 -10.03 5.79 -13.79
C PRO A 64 -10.61 7.19 -13.90
N GLU A 65 -9.99 7.99 -14.72
CA GLU A 65 -10.42 9.37 -14.88
C GLU A 65 -11.84 9.51 -15.37
N GLN A 66 -12.37 8.46 -15.94
CA GLN A 66 -13.78 8.46 -16.35
C GLN A 66 -14.72 8.65 -15.18
N ASP A 67 -14.20 8.61 -13.98
CA ASP A 67 -15.00 8.88 -12.80
C ASP A 67 -15.70 10.22 -12.88
N THR A 68 -15.02 11.20 -13.43
CA THR A 68 -15.66 12.49 -13.62
C THR A 68 -16.89 12.36 -14.48
N LYS A 69 -16.77 11.54 -15.51
CA LYS A 69 -17.89 11.28 -16.38
C LYS A 69 -19.01 10.60 -15.60
N TRP A 70 -18.66 9.67 -14.76
CA TRP A 70 -19.63 8.99 -13.95
C TRP A 70 -20.37 9.96 -13.04
N ASN A 71 -19.64 10.89 -12.47
CA ASN A 71 -20.23 11.90 -11.60
C ASN A 71 -21.21 12.79 -12.36
N GLN A 72 -20.95 13.01 -13.62
CA GLN A 72 -21.81 13.87 -14.42
C GLN A 72 -23.16 13.23 -14.71
N VAL A 73 -23.22 11.93 -14.63
CA VAL A 73 -24.46 11.23 -14.88
C VAL A 73 -25.50 11.57 -13.83
N LYS A 74 -25.05 11.97 -12.69
CA LYS A 74 -25.97 12.34 -11.64
C LYS A 74 -26.57 13.71 -11.88
#